data_de761fa1fc02a860def2aeba8b9268eb
#
_entry.id   de761fa1fc02a860def2aeba8b9268eb
#
_cell.length_a   1.000
_cell.length_b   1.000
_cell.length_c   1.000
_cell.angle_alpha   90.00
_cell.angle_beta   90.00
_cell.angle_gamma   90.00
#
_symmetry.space_group_name_H-M   'P 1'
#
loop_
_entity.id
_entity.type
_entity.pdbx_description
1 polymer ?
#
loop_
_entity_poly.entity_id
_entity_poly.type
_entity_poly.pdbx_seq_one_letter_code
_entity_poly.pdbx_strand_id
1 'polypeptide(L)'
;MSVLVNKDSKIIVQGFTGSEGTFHAEQMIEYGTNLVGGVTPGKGGQEHLGKPVFNTVKEAVDQVDADVSIIFVPPAFAADAIMEAADAGIKVIITITEGIPVADMIKASDYIKDKDCRLIGPNCPGVITPGEAKVGIMPGFVFSKGKVGIVSKSGTLTYEAADQVVKQGLGITTAIGIGGDPIIGTTTKEAVELLMNDPETECIVMIGEIGGQLEADAARWVKENGNKKPVVGFIAGETAPKGRTMGHAGAIVGGDDDTAEAKKRIMSECGIHVVDSPAEIGKKVAEVIG
;
A
#
# COMPACT_ATOMS: atom_id res chain seq x y z
N MET A 1 -6.47 -1.77 -16.83
CA MET A 1 -5.43 -2.72 -16.32
C MET A 1 -5.14 -2.31 -14.89
N SER A 2 -5.15 -3.25 -13.95
CA SER A 2 -4.81 -2.97 -12.55
C SER A 2 -3.33 -2.63 -12.41
N VAL A 3 -3.01 -1.78 -11.45
CA VAL A 3 -1.70 -1.15 -11.34
C VAL A 3 -0.62 -2.09 -10.77
N LEU A 4 -0.94 -2.92 -9.78
CA LEU A 4 0.02 -3.78 -9.07
C LEU A 4 -0.42 -5.24 -9.02
N VAL A 5 -1.70 -5.46 -8.70
CA VAL A 5 -2.27 -6.79 -8.54
C VAL A 5 -3.60 -6.90 -9.28
N ASN A 6 -3.88 -8.05 -9.87
CA ASN A 6 -5.10 -8.33 -10.62
C ASN A 6 -5.56 -9.77 -10.40
N LYS A 7 -6.64 -10.18 -11.10
CA LYS A 7 -7.20 -11.53 -11.02
C LYS A 7 -6.24 -12.64 -11.45
N ASP A 8 -5.24 -12.31 -12.26
CA ASP A 8 -4.28 -13.28 -12.81
C ASP A 8 -3.00 -13.37 -11.97
N SER A 9 -2.79 -12.42 -11.02
CA SER A 9 -1.67 -12.43 -10.10
C SER A 9 -1.68 -13.69 -9.24
N LYS A 10 -0.52 -14.35 -9.11
CA LYS A 10 -0.34 -15.58 -8.33
C LYS A 10 0.28 -15.28 -6.99
N ILE A 11 -0.55 -15.23 -5.96
CA ILE A 11 -0.17 -14.76 -4.63
C ILE A 11 0.28 -15.91 -3.74
N ILE A 12 1.40 -15.71 -3.03
CA ILE A 12 1.82 -16.53 -1.91
C ILE A 12 1.88 -15.72 -0.62
N VAL A 13 1.67 -16.41 0.51
CA VAL A 13 1.75 -15.83 1.86
C VAL A 13 3.00 -16.33 2.57
N GLN A 14 3.91 -15.44 2.96
CA GLN A 14 4.99 -15.76 3.89
C GLN A 14 4.48 -15.63 5.33
N GLY A 15 4.77 -16.62 6.16
CA GLY A 15 4.14 -16.80 7.47
C GLY A 15 2.75 -17.46 7.39
N PHE A 16 2.50 -18.24 6.34
CA PHE A 16 1.20 -18.76 5.94
C PHE A 16 0.47 -19.56 7.03
N THR A 17 1.18 -20.35 7.82
CA THR A 17 0.59 -21.18 8.89
C THR A 17 0.59 -20.48 10.26
N GLY A 18 0.99 -19.23 10.35
CA GLY A 18 0.83 -18.38 11.53
C GLY A 18 -0.60 -17.88 11.68
N SER A 19 -0.98 -17.36 12.85
CA SER A 19 -2.35 -16.87 13.12
C SER A 19 -2.78 -15.79 12.14
N GLU A 20 -1.97 -14.76 11.97
CA GLU A 20 -2.25 -13.64 11.06
C GLU A 20 -2.24 -14.09 9.59
N GLY A 21 -1.21 -14.87 9.20
CA GLY A 21 -1.11 -15.42 7.84
C GLY A 21 -2.31 -16.27 7.48
N THR A 22 -2.76 -17.15 8.38
CA THR A 22 -3.96 -18.00 8.19
C THR A 22 -5.21 -17.15 8.05
N PHE A 23 -5.48 -16.26 9.01
CA PHE A 23 -6.70 -15.46 9.04
C PHE A 23 -6.83 -14.59 7.77
N HIS A 24 -5.77 -13.88 7.41
CA HIS A 24 -5.83 -13.01 6.24
C HIS A 24 -5.80 -13.78 4.91
N ALA A 25 -5.16 -14.95 4.86
CA ALA A 25 -5.23 -15.84 3.70
C ALA A 25 -6.66 -16.34 3.45
N GLU A 26 -7.39 -16.75 4.51
CA GLU A 26 -8.82 -17.10 4.40
C GLU A 26 -9.64 -15.95 3.82
N GLN A 27 -9.44 -14.73 4.32
CA GLN A 27 -10.12 -13.53 3.84
C GLN A 27 -9.77 -13.17 2.39
N MET A 28 -8.54 -13.43 1.94
CA MET A 28 -8.12 -13.24 0.54
C MET A 28 -8.76 -14.30 -0.37
N ILE A 29 -8.80 -15.56 0.07
CA ILE A 29 -9.46 -16.65 -0.67
C ILE A 29 -10.96 -16.38 -0.79
N GLU A 30 -11.62 -15.99 0.30
CA GLU A 30 -13.05 -15.64 0.32
C GLU A 30 -13.37 -14.47 -0.63
N TYR A 31 -12.47 -13.50 -0.73
CA TYR A 31 -12.58 -12.39 -1.68
C TYR A 31 -12.46 -12.81 -3.14
N GLY A 32 -11.92 -14.00 -3.43
CA GLY A 32 -11.65 -14.50 -4.77
C GLY A 32 -10.23 -14.20 -5.27
N THR A 33 -9.32 -13.79 -4.38
CA THR A 33 -7.91 -13.60 -4.72
C THR A 33 -7.27 -14.94 -5.11
N ASN A 34 -6.47 -14.95 -6.16
CA ASN A 34 -5.78 -16.15 -6.65
C ASN A 34 -4.56 -16.48 -5.76
N LEU A 35 -4.84 -16.97 -4.54
CA LEU A 35 -3.82 -17.47 -3.63
C LEU A 35 -3.40 -18.87 -4.05
N VAL A 36 -2.14 -19.05 -4.44
CA VAL A 36 -1.62 -20.30 -5.02
C VAL A 36 -0.82 -21.14 -4.02
N GLY A 37 -0.43 -20.58 -2.87
CA GLY A 37 0.32 -21.30 -1.84
C GLY A 37 0.81 -20.38 -0.73
N GLY A 38 1.67 -20.91 0.12
CA GLY A 38 2.33 -20.11 1.14
C GLY A 38 3.64 -20.71 1.61
N VAL A 39 4.43 -19.91 2.32
CA VAL A 39 5.76 -20.27 2.81
C VAL A 39 5.75 -20.26 4.33
N THR A 40 6.18 -21.38 4.91
CA THR A 40 6.52 -21.51 6.34
C THR A 40 7.68 -22.47 6.45
N PRO A 41 8.89 -21.99 6.80
CA PRO A 41 10.08 -22.86 6.94
C PRO A 41 9.83 -24.03 7.88
N GLY A 42 10.25 -25.22 7.47
CA GLY A 42 10.05 -26.48 8.20
C GLY A 42 8.67 -27.11 8.06
N LYS A 43 7.74 -26.52 7.29
CA LYS A 43 6.41 -27.08 7.02
C LYS A 43 6.15 -27.38 5.54
N GLY A 44 7.19 -27.30 4.70
CA GLY A 44 7.10 -27.65 3.29
C GLY A 44 6.56 -29.08 3.08
N GLY A 45 5.76 -29.25 2.01
CA GLY A 45 5.09 -30.50 1.69
C GLY A 45 3.76 -30.74 2.42
N GLN A 46 3.37 -29.85 3.35
CA GLN A 46 2.05 -29.86 3.97
C GLN A 46 1.03 -29.10 3.10
N GLU A 47 -0.24 -29.27 3.45
CA GLU A 47 -1.33 -28.48 2.90
C GLU A 47 -1.93 -27.59 4.00
N HIS A 48 -2.27 -26.34 3.68
CA HIS A 48 -2.94 -25.40 4.57
C HIS A 48 -3.97 -24.59 3.79
N LEU A 49 -5.20 -24.48 4.27
CA LEU A 49 -6.32 -23.84 3.57
C LEU A 49 -6.55 -24.37 2.13
N GLY A 50 -6.29 -25.65 1.90
CA GLY A 50 -6.38 -26.26 0.57
C GLY A 50 -5.28 -25.82 -0.42
N LYS A 51 -4.17 -25.27 0.09
CA LYS A 51 -3.04 -24.78 -0.70
C LYS A 51 -1.72 -25.38 -0.21
N PRO A 52 -0.75 -25.59 -1.13
CA PRO A 52 0.55 -26.14 -0.75
C PRO A 52 1.35 -25.17 0.14
N VAL A 53 2.07 -25.74 1.09
CA VAL A 53 3.05 -25.03 1.93
C VAL A 53 4.46 -25.37 1.45
N PHE A 54 5.29 -24.36 1.29
CA PHE A 54 6.69 -24.45 0.87
C PHE A 54 7.63 -24.06 2.00
N ASN A 55 8.89 -24.50 1.96
CA ASN A 55 9.91 -24.07 2.92
C ASN A 55 10.51 -22.72 2.52
N THR A 56 10.56 -22.41 1.22
CA THR A 56 11.17 -21.21 0.69
C THR A 56 10.30 -20.55 -0.39
N VAL A 57 10.51 -19.24 -0.60
CA VAL A 57 9.84 -18.52 -1.70
C VAL A 57 10.28 -19.08 -3.06
N LYS A 58 11.56 -19.46 -3.19
CA LYS A 58 12.08 -20.07 -4.42
C LYS A 58 11.33 -21.35 -4.79
N GLU A 59 11.06 -22.24 -3.83
CA GLU A 59 10.25 -23.44 -4.06
C GLU A 59 8.84 -23.08 -4.56
N ALA A 60 8.22 -22.04 -3.98
CA ALA A 60 6.89 -21.59 -4.40
C ALA A 60 6.92 -21.03 -5.82
N VAL A 61 7.89 -20.21 -6.16
CA VAL A 61 8.04 -19.68 -7.54
C VAL A 61 8.21 -20.82 -8.54
N ASP A 62 9.08 -21.80 -8.23
CA ASP A 62 9.37 -22.91 -9.14
C ASP A 62 8.18 -23.86 -9.34
N GLN A 63 7.32 -24.05 -8.34
CA GLN A 63 6.24 -25.05 -8.37
C GLN A 63 4.88 -24.47 -8.75
N VAL A 64 4.58 -23.22 -8.35
CA VAL A 64 3.27 -22.58 -8.60
C VAL A 64 3.36 -21.28 -9.38
N ASP A 65 4.58 -20.92 -9.83
CA ASP A 65 4.83 -19.73 -10.66
C ASP A 65 4.31 -18.43 -9.99
N ALA A 66 4.60 -18.29 -8.68
CA ALA A 66 4.18 -17.15 -7.89
C ALA A 66 4.88 -15.86 -8.33
N ASP A 67 4.13 -14.76 -8.45
CA ASP A 67 4.63 -13.45 -8.86
C ASP A 67 4.42 -12.35 -7.81
N VAL A 68 3.55 -12.61 -6.81
CA VAL A 68 3.27 -11.70 -5.71
C VAL A 68 3.47 -12.42 -4.37
N SER A 69 4.18 -11.78 -3.45
CA SER A 69 4.33 -12.25 -2.07
C SER A 69 3.76 -11.25 -1.08
N ILE A 70 2.93 -11.76 -0.14
CA ILE A 70 2.49 -10.98 1.01
C ILE A 70 3.12 -11.54 2.29
N ILE A 71 3.64 -10.65 3.16
CA ILE A 71 4.46 -11.00 4.31
C ILE A 71 3.73 -10.69 5.63
N PHE A 72 3.52 -11.74 6.44
CA PHE A 72 2.96 -11.70 7.79
C PHE A 72 3.93 -12.27 8.84
N VAL A 73 5.21 -12.38 8.53
CA VAL A 73 6.20 -12.90 9.47
C VAL A 73 6.50 -11.90 10.60
N PRO A 74 6.96 -12.33 11.77
CA PRO A 74 7.33 -11.43 12.87
C PRO A 74 8.40 -10.40 12.44
N PRO A 75 8.45 -9.20 13.08
CA PRO A 75 9.32 -8.10 12.69
C PRO A 75 10.81 -8.47 12.56
N ALA A 76 11.32 -9.34 13.44
CA ALA A 76 12.72 -9.77 13.41
C ALA A 76 13.12 -10.57 12.15
N PHE A 77 12.16 -11.09 11.39
CA PHE A 77 12.38 -11.91 10.20
C PHE A 77 11.85 -11.26 8.92
N ALA A 78 11.14 -10.14 9.02
CA ALA A 78 10.44 -9.56 7.88
C ALA A 78 11.40 -8.99 6.83
N ALA A 79 12.52 -8.40 7.23
CA ALA A 79 13.54 -7.91 6.31
C ALA A 79 14.17 -9.06 5.48
N ASP A 80 14.46 -10.19 6.12
CA ASP A 80 14.96 -11.38 5.44
C ASP A 80 13.91 -11.94 4.46
N ALA A 81 12.63 -11.96 4.87
CA ALA A 81 11.53 -12.39 4.00
C ALA A 81 11.35 -11.50 2.76
N ILE A 82 11.58 -10.18 2.88
CA ILE A 82 11.60 -9.24 1.75
C ILE A 82 12.74 -9.60 0.79
N MET A 83 13.96 -9.76 1.31
CA MET A 83 15.14 -10.08 0.50
C MET A 83 15.01 -11.45 -0.19
N GLU A 84 14.49 -12.47 0.52
CA GLU A 84 14.20 -13.79 -0.04
C GLU A 84 13.21 -13.73 -1.21
N ALA A 85 12.12 -12.97 -1.05
CA ALA A 85 11.13 -12.80 -2.12
C ALA A 85 11.73 -12.14 -3.36
N ALA A 86 12.55 -11.11 -3.16
CA ALA A 86 13.25 -10.43 -4.24
C ALA A 86 14.25 -11.35 -4.98
N ASP A 87 14.99 -12.18 -4.24
CA ASP A 87 15.92 -13.15 -4.83
C ASP A 87 15.22 -14.27 -5.60
N ALA A 88 14.05 -14.67 -5.15
CA ALA A 88 13.23 -15.68 -5.82
C ALA A 88 12.58 -15.14 -7.13
N GLY A 89 12.66 -13.83 -7.40
CA GLY A 89 12.11 -13.22 -8.60
C GLY A 89 10.65 -12.75 -8.49
N ILE A 90 10.13 -12.63 -7.26
CA ILE A 90 8.79 -12.04 -7.01
C ILE A 90 8.78 -10.59 -7.51
N LYS A 91 7.72 -10.22 -8.23
CA LYS A 91 7.57 -8.89 -8.83
C LYS A 91 6.96 -7.86 -7.89
N VAL A 92 6.00 -8.26 -7.06
CA VAL A 92 5.36 -7.38 -6.08
C VAL A 92 5.47 -8.03 -4.70
N ILE A 93 6.11 -7.33 -3.78
CA ILE A 93 6.32 -7.75 -2.39
C ILE A 93 5.50 -6.81 -1.51
N ILE A 94 4.58 -7.34 -0.73
CA ILE A 94 3.70 -6.57 0.15
C ILE A 94 4.00 -6.96 1.59
N THR A 95 4.48 -6.03 2.41
CA THR A 95 4.88 -6.30 3.80
C THR A 95 3.90 -5.64 4.77
N ILE A 96 3.07 -6.45 5.41
CA ILE A 96 2.08 -5.98 6.40
C ILE A 96 2.74 -5.71 7.75
N THR A 97 3.76 -6.46 8.07
CA THR A 97 4.46 -6.43 9.37
C THR A 97 4.82 -5.01 9.80
N GLU A 98 4.42 -4.67 11.02
CA GLU A 98 4.79 -3.45 11.74
C GLU A 98 5.97 -3.72 12.68
N GLY A 99 6.77 -2.68 12.98
CA GLY A 99 7.84 -2.75 13.98
C GLY A 99 9.12 -3.42 13.51
N ILE A 100 9.36 -3.49 12.21
CA ILE A 100 10.65 -3.93 11.66
C ILE A 100 11.72 -2.93 12.07
N PRO A 101 12.88 -3.36 12.62
CA PRO A 101 13.95 -2.46 12.97
C PRO A 101 14.40 -1.61 11.76
N VAL A 102 14.55 -0.31 11.96
CA VAL A 102 14.97 0.63 10.89
C VAL A 102 16.28 0.19 10.23
N ALA A 103 17.25 -0.30 11.02
CA ALA A 103 18.51 -0.80 10.49
C ALA A 103 18.35 -1.99 9.54
N ASP A 104 17.37 -2.87 9.80
CA ASP A 104 17.09 -4.03 8.96
C ASP A 104 16.35 -3.60 7.68
N MET A 105 15.44 -2.62 7.78
CA MET A 105 14.79 -2.05 6.60
C MET A 105 15.76 -1.27 5.69
N ILE A 106 16.76 -0.57 6.24
CA ILE A 106 17.83 0.06 5.44
C ILE A 106 18.59 -1.01 4.63
N LYS A 107 18.95 -2.14 5.27
CA LYS A 107 19.64 -3.25 4.57
C LYS A 107 18.75 -3.86 3.48
N ALA A 108 17.49 -4.16 3.81
CA ALA A 108 16.55 -4.72 2.84
C ALA A 108 16.32 -3.77 1.66
N SER A 109 16.11 -2.48 1.92
CA SER A 109 15.93 -1.45 0.88
C SER A 109 17.16 -1.33 -0.04
N ASP A 110 18.37 -1.29 0.53
CA ASP A 110 19.62 -1.27 -0.26
C ASP A 110 19.80 -2.56 -1.09
N TYR A 111 19.43 -3.71 -0.51
CA TYR A 111 19.54 -5.01 -1.17
C TYR A 111 18.61 -5.15 -2.39
N ILE A 112 17.38 -4.62 -2.32
CA ILE A 112 16.38 -4.78 -3.38
C ILE A 112 16.40 -3.65 -4.43
N LYS A 113 17.14 -2.56 -4.21
CA LYS A 113 17.11 -1.35 -5.06
C LYS A 113 17.38 -1.60 -6.55
N ASP A 114 18.25 -2.58 -6.87
CA ASP A 114 18.64 -2.93 -8.24
C ASP A 114 17.92 -4.20 -8.74
N LYS A 115 16.94 -4.72 -7.99
CA LYS A 115 16.17 -5.90 -8.36
C LYS A 115 14.88 -5.51 -9.07
N ASP A 116 14.43 -6.37 -9.98
CA ASP A 116 13.18 -6.18 -10.72
C ASP A 116 11.97 -6.59 -9.84
N CYS A 117 11.80 -5.89 -8.74
CA CYS A 117 10.67 -6.05 -7.82
C CYS A 117 10.22 -4.72 -7.25
N ARG A 118 8.98 -4.66 -6.79
CA ARG A 118 8.42 -3.50 -6.09
C ARG A 118 7.97 -3.90 -4.70
N LEU A 119 8.47 -3.19 -3.69
CA LEU A 119 8.07 -3.34 -2.29
C LEU A 119 6.96 -2.34 -1.93
N ILE A 120 5.87 -2.83 -1.36
CA ILE A 120 4.79 -2.05 -0.73
C ILE A 120 4.86 -2.27 0.78
N GLY A 121 4.85 -1.20 1.55
CA GLY A 121 5.09 -1.25 3.00
C GLY A 121 6.57 -1.10 3.34
N PRO A 122 6.98 -1.48 4.55
CA PRO A 122 6.24 -2.21 5.59
C PRO A 122 5.17 -1.38 6.32
N ASN A 123 4.53 -1.98 7.34
CA ASN A 123 3.49 -1.36 8.15
C ASN A 123 2.37 -0.78 7.27
N CYS A 124 1.80 -1.59 6.40
CA CYS A 124 0.80 -1.17 5.42
C CYS A 124 -0.41 -2.11 5.40
N PRO A 125 -1.58 -1.65 4.93
CA PRO A 125 -2.76 -2.49 4.79
C PRO A 125 -2.75 -3.36 3.53
N GLY A 126 -1.77 -3.22 2.66
CA GLY A 126 -1.66 -3.93 1.40
C GLY A 126 -2.20 -3.16 0.19
N VAL A 127 -2.66 -3.92 -0.81
CA VAL A 127 -3.20 -3.41 -2.08
C VAL A 127 -4.51 -4.12 -2.40
N ILE A 128 -5.50 -3.38 -2.91
CA ILE A 128 -6.74 -3.96 -3.42
C ILE A 128 -7.09 -3.36 -4.78
N THR A 129 -7.40 -4.24 -5.74
CA THR A 129 -8.06 -3.93 -7.01
C THR A 129 -9.46 -4.51 -6.94
N PRO A 130 -10.50 -3.68 -6.71
CA PRO A 130 -11.85 -4.17 -6.42
C PRO A 130 -12.42 -5.05 -7.54
N GLY A 131 -12.95 -6.22 -7.13
CA GLY A 131 -13.48 -7.23 -8.05
C GLY A 131 -12.42 -8.09 -8.76
N GLU A 132 -11.13 -7.88 -8.46
CA GLU A 132 -10.04 -8.64 -9.06
C GLU A 132 -9.15 -9.32 -8.02
N ALA A 133 -8.51 -8.56 -7.13
CA ALA A 133 -7.62 -9.09 -6.09
C ALA A 133 -7.57 -8.18 -4.87
N LYS A 134 -7.59 -8.80 -3.71
CA LYS A 134 -7.28 -8.19 -2.41
C LYS A 134 -6.02 -8.87 -1.89
N VAL A 135 -4.92 -8.13 -1.75
CA VAL A 135 -3.66 -8.63 -1.22
C VAL A 135 -3.29 -7.80 0.01
N GLY A 136 -3.74 -8.25 1.16
CA GLY A 136 -3.60 -7.50 2.41
C GLY A 136 -4.77 -7.67 3.36
N ILE A 137 -4.87 -6.70 4.28
CA ILE A 137 -5.82 -6.70 5.39
C ILE A 137 -7.04 -5.79 5.16
N MET A 138 -7.11 -5.12 4.02
CA MET A 138 -8.21 -4.20 3.69
C MET A 138 -9.56 -4.91 3.71
N PRO A 139 -10.62 -4.33 4.31
CA PRO A 139 -11.96 -4.91 4.33
C PRO A 139 -12.60 -4.79 2.92
N GLY A 140 -12.63 -5.89 2.16
CA GLY A 140 -13.06 -5.89 0.76
C GLY A 140 -14.45 -5.30 0.51
N PHE A 141 -15.35 -5.37 1.49
CA PHE A 141 -16.73 -4.93 1.37
C PHE A 141 -16.92 -3.40 1.28
N VAL A 142 -15.91 -2.59 1.66
CA VAL A 142 -15.97 -1.12 1.51
C VAL A 142 -15.50 -0.65 0.14
N PHE A 143 -15.02 -1.56 -0.70
CA PHE A 143 -14.50 -1.24 -2.03
C PHE A 143 -15.39 -1.77 -3.13
N SER A 144 -15.73 -0.95 -4.09
CA SER A 144 -16.35 -1.37 -5.35
C SER A 144 -15.53 -0.88 -6.54
N LYS A 145 -15.58 -1.59 -7.66
CA LYS A 145 -14.87 -1.21 -8.88
C LYS A 145 -15.37 0.13 -9.41
N GLY A 146 -14.46 0.98 -9.82
CA GLY A 146 -14.79 2.31 -10.36
C GLY A 146 -13.59 3.06 -10.94
N LYS A 147 -13.48 4.36 -10.63
CA LYS A 147 -12.65 5.33 -11.36
C LYS A 147 -11.58 6.01 -10.51
N VAL A 148 -11.55 5.80 -9.21
CA VAL A 148 -10.70 6.54 -8.28
C VAL A 148 -9.57 5.68 -7.76
N GLY A 149 -8.34 6.14 -7.94
CA GLY A 149 -7.17 5.54 -7.30
C GLY A 149 -6.96 6.11 -5.90
N ILE A 150 -6.51 5.29 -4.94
CA ILE A 150 -6.18 5.76 -3.59
C ILE A 150 -4.72 5.41 -3.27
N VAL A 151 -3.97 6.39 -2.79
CA VAL A 151 -2.65 6.22 -2.17
C VAL A 151 -2.73 6.72 -0.74
N SER A 152 -2.32 5.91 0.22
CA SER A 152 -2.44 6.29 1.63
C SER A 152 -1.35 5.69 2.49
N LYS A 153 -0.86 6.46 3.47
CA LYS A 153 -0.05 5.97 4.58
C LYS A 153 -0.89 5.28 5.65
N SER A 154 -2.16 5.68 5.80
CA SER A 154 -3.07 5.20 6.83
C SER A 154 -4.01 4.13 6.32
N GLY A 155 -4.05 2.96 6.96
CA GLY A 155 -5.03 1.92 6.68
C GLY A 155 -6.46 2.41 6.92
N THR A 156 -6.73 2.93 8.09
CA THR A 156 -8.10 3.37 8.52
C THR A 156 -8.65 4.47 7.61
N LEU A 157 -7.85 5.50 7.30
CA LEU A 157 -8.29 6.58 6.41
C LEU A 157 -8.46 6.11 4.96
N THR A 158 -7.75 5.07 4.53
CA THR A 158 -7.99 4.41 3.23
C THR A 158 -9.41 3.86 3.16
N TYR A 159 -9.85 3.17 4.21
CA TYR A 159 -11.19 2.56 4.26
C TYR A 159 -12.28 3.62 4.30
N GLU A 160 -12.08 4.67 5.10
CA GLU A 160 -12.97 5.82 5.19
C GLU A 160 -13.13 6.53 3.84
N ALA A 161 -12.04 6.83 3.17
CA ALA A 161 -12.06 7.47 1.86
C ALA A 161 -12.73 6.58 0.80
N ALA A 162 -12.43 5.28 0.79
CA ALA A 162 -13.02 4.33 -0.14
C ALA A 162 -14.54 4.25 0.04
N ASP A 163 -15.04 4.13 1.28
CA ASP A 163 -16.46 4.10 1.59
C ASP A 163 -17.18 5.37 1.12
N GLN A 164 -16.57 6.55 1.35
CA GLN A 164 -17.12 7.82 0.89
C GLN A 164 -17.19 7.90 -0.64
N VAL A 165 -16.11 7.51 -1.34
CA VAL A 165 -16.06 7.51 -2.81
C VAL A 165 -17.09 6.55 -3.40
N VAL A 166 -17.23 5.36 -2.81
CA VAL A 166 -18.24 4.36 -3.22
C VAL A 166 -19.65 4.89 -3.00
N LYS A 167 -19.93 5.58 -1.91
CA LYS A 167 -21.23 6.23 -1.64
C LYS A 167 -21.56 7.35 -2.63
N GLN A 168 -20.57 7.96 -3.27
CA GLN A 168 -20.78 8.89 -4.41
C GLN A 168 -21.02 8.16 -5.75
N GLY A 169 -21.04 6.84 -5.77
CA GLY A 169 -21.23 6.05 -7.00
C GLY A 169 -20.01 5.98 -7.92
N LEU A 170 -18.82 6.37 -7.44
CA LEU A 170 -17.61 6.49 -8.26
C LEU A 170 -16.75 5.23 -8.25
N GLY A 171 -16.63 4.55 -7.10
CA GLY A 171 -15.83 3.35 -6.93
C GLY A 171 -14.31 3.54 -7.09
N ILE A 172 -13.58 2.45 -6.87
CA ILE A 172 -12.12 2.46 -6.76
C ILE A 172 -11.49 1.63 -7.89
N THR A 173 -10.44 2.14 -8.54
CA THR A 173 -9.61 1.36 -9.48
C THR A 173 -8.60 0.50 -8.73
N THR A 174 -7.77 1.13 -7.91
CA THR A 174 -6.80 0.46 -7.03
C THR A 174 -6.59 1.31 -5.79
N ALA A 175 -6.57 0.70 -4.61
CA ALA A 175 -6.12 1.34 -3.38
C ALA A 175 -4.78 0.74 -2.96
N ILE A 176 -3.79 1.61 -2.74
CA ILE A 176 -2.41 1.28 -2.38
C ILE A 176 -2.12 1.86 -1.00
N GLY A 177 -1.97 0.99 -0.02
CA GLY A 177 -1.45 1.38 1.29
C GLY A 177 0.07 1.32 1.28
N ILE A 178 0.75 2.45 1.38
CA ILE A 178 2.22 2.50 1.30
C ILE A 178 2.92 2.33 2.65
N GLY A 179 2.18 2.43 3.75
CA GLY A 179 2.71 2.28 5.11
C GLY A 179 3.17 3.58 5.76
N GLY A 180 3.30 3.53 7.10
CA GLY A 180 3.64 4.67 7.96
C GLY A 180 5.04 4.60 8.57
N ASP A 181 5.90 3.67 8.16
CA ASP A 181 7.26 3.53 8.66
C ASP A 181 8.20 4.56 8.02
N PRO A 182 9.33 4.92 8.68
CA PRO A 182 10.30 5.87 8.12
C PRO A 182 10.98 5.39 6.84
N ILE A 183 11.16 4.07 6.69
CA ILE A 183 11.75 3.43 5.51
C ILE A 183 10.68 2.55 4.87
N ILE A 184 10.16 2.96 3.75
CA ILE A 184 9.15 2.25 2.96
C ILE A 184 9.68 1.93 1.56
N GLY A 185 9.12 0.91 0.92
CA GLY A 185 9.55 0.47 -0.41
C GLY A 185 9.07 1.38 -1.52
N THR A 186 7.77 1.65 -1.58
CA THR A 186 7.17 2.51 -2.61
C THR A 186 6.73 3.83 -1.97
N THR A 187 7.24 4.94 -2.50
CA THR A 187 6.92 6.29 -2.05
C THR A 187 5.54 6.76 -2.51
N THR A 188 5.01 7.81 -1.87
CA THR A 188 3.75 8.46 -2.30
C THR A 188 3.83 8.89 -3.76
N LYS A 189 4.95 9.48 -4.18
CA LYS A 189 5.19 9.90 -5.57
C LYS A 189 5.07 8.72 -6.55
N GLU A 190 5.79 7.63 -6.29
CA GLU A 190 5.78 6.44 -7.17
C GLU A 190 4.39 5.81 -7.26
N ALA A 191 3.66 5.73 -6.15
CA ALA A 191 2.30 5.21 -6.15
C ALA A 191 1.33 6.14 -6.91
N VAL A 192 1.46 7.47 -6.76
CA VAL A 192 0.71 8.46 -7.54
C VAL A 192 1.04 8.34 -9.03
N GLU A 193 2.31 8.16 -9.39
CA GLU A 193 2.75 7.97 -10.78
C GLU A 193 2.12 6.73 -11.42
N LEU A 194 2.06 5.61 -10.71
CA LEU A 194 1.38 4.41 -11.16
C LEU A 194 -0.10 4.68 -11.49
N LEU A 195 -0.84 5.33 -10.59
CA LEU A 195 -2.26 5.66 -10.77
C LEU A 195 -2.46 6.76 -11.83
N MET A 196 -1.54 7.71 -11.96
CA MET A 196 -1.58 8.75 -12.99
C MET A 196 -1.46 8.15 -14.39
N ASN A 197 -0.70 7.06 -14.54
CA ASN A 197 -0.51 6.35 -15.79
C ASN A 197 -1.56 5.24 -16.06
N ASP A 198 -2.39 4.90 -15.08
CA ASP A 198 -3.46 3.92 -15.24
C ASP A 198 -4.64 4.52 -16.04
N PRO A 199 -5.00 3.95 -17.21
CA PRO A 199 -6.07 4.51 -18.05
C PRO A 199 -7.47 4.42 -17.42
N GLU A 200 -7.69 3.54 -16.44
CA GLU A 200 -8.98 3.40 -15.76
C GLU A 200 -9.15 4.41 -14.61
N THR A 201 -8.06 4.96 -14.10
CA THR A 201 -8.08 5.96 -13.01
C THR A 201 -8.38 7.36 -13.58
N GLU A 202 -9.47 7.97 -13.14
CA GLU A 202 -9.87 9.33 -13.52
C GLU A 202 -9.51 10.38 -12.48
N CYS A 203 -9.41 9.99 -11.19
CA CYS A 203 -9.03 10.86 -10.08
C CYS A 203 -8.18 10.08 -9.07
N ILE A 204 -7.32 10.76 -8.34
CA ILE A 204 -6.47 10.16 -7.30
C ILE A 204 -6.79 10.80 -5.95
N VAL A 205 -6.99 9.98 -4.92
CA VAL A 205 -7.01 10.40 -3.51
C VAL A 205 -5.64 10.13 -2.91
N MET A 206 -4.99 11.17 -2.38
CA MET A 206 -3.70 11.10 -1.72
C MET A 206 -3.84 11.44 -0.24
N ILE A 207 -3.65 10.46 0.63
CA ILE A 207 -3.76 10.60 2.07
C ILE A 207 -2.38 10.48 2.69
N GLY A 208 -1.94 11.56 3.32
CA GLY A 208 -0.67 11.65 4.02
C GLY A 208 -0.84 12.05 5.49
N GLU A 209 0.27 12.33 6.10
CA GLU A 209 0.38 12.72 7.50
C GLU A 209 1.56 13.65 7.72
N ILE A 210 1.69 14.19 8.92
CA ILE A 210 2.86 14.96 9.34
C ILE A 210 4.14 14.13 9.24
N GLY A 211 5.28 14.79 9.08
CA GLY A 211 6.62 14.17 9.01
C GLY A 211 7.05 13.80 7.59
N GLY A 212 8.33 13.99 7.32
CA GLY A 212 8.95 13.75 6.03
C GLY A 212 8.41 14.61 4.89
N GLN A 213 8.83 14.32 3.65
CA GLN A 213 8.52 15.13 2.46
C GLN A 213 7.73 14.38 1.37
N LEU A 214 7.30 13.14 1.61
CA LEU A 214 6.76 12.25 0.58
C LEU A 214 5.55 12.84 -0.16
N GLU A 215 4.64 13.51 0.56
CA GLU A 215 3.44 14.12 -0.03
C GLU A 215 3.78 15.40 -0.81
N ALA A 216 4.73 16.19 -0.30
CA ALA A 216 5.23 17.38 -0.98
C ALA A 216 5.97 17.03 -2.28
N ASP A 217 6.78 15.98 -2.26
CA ASP A 217 7.48 15.48 -3.46
C ASP A 217 6.52 14.93 -4.50
N ALA A 218 5.49 14.20 -4.06
CA ALA A 218 4.41 13.74 -4.94
C ALA A 218 3.66 14.92 -5.57
N ALA A 219 3.33 15.96 -4.78
CA ALA A 219 2.63 17.15 -5.26
C ALA A 219 3.45 17.92 -6.31
N ARG A 220 4.75 18.13 -6.06
CA ARG A 220 5.66 18.77 -7.02
C ARG A 220 5.72 17.97 -8.32
N TRP A 221 5.86 16.65 -8.23
CA TRP A 221 5.88 15.77 -9.39
C TRP A 221 4.57 15.86 -10.21
N VAL A 222 3.40 15.88 -9.56
CA VAL A 222 2.09 16.04 -10.21
C VAL A 222 2.05 17.35 -11.00
N LYS A 223 2.50 18.46 -10.40
CA LYS A 223 2.57 19.78 -11.07
C LYS A 223 3.51 19.77 -12.27
N GLU A 224 4.71 19.22 -12.11
CA GLU A 224 5.73 19.14 -13.17
C GLU A 224 5.29 18.28 -14.35
N ASN A 225 4.42 17.29 -14.12
CA ASN A 225 3.85 16.42 -15.14
C ASN A 225 2.48 16.89 -15.67
N GLY A 226 2.09 18.14 -15.39
CA GLY A 226 0.96 18.83 -16.03
C GLY A 226 -0.41 18.49 -15.48
N ASN A 227 -0.51 17.98 -14.23
CA ASN A 227 -1.79 17.71 -13.55
C ASN A 227 -2.79 16.93 -14.42
N LYS A 228 -2.34 15.86 -15.06
CA LYS A 228 -3.11 15.09 -16.05
C LYS A 228 -4.44 14.56 -15.55
N LYS A 229 -4.52 14.29 -14.23
CA LYS A 229 -5.74 13.86 -13.54
C LYS A 229 -5.88 14.66 -12.26
N PRO A 230 -7.10 15.01 -11.81
CA PRO A 230 -7.29 15.67 -10.53
C PRO A 230 -6.80 14.80 -9.38
N VAL A 231 -6.20 15.46 -8.40
CA VAL A 231 -5.75 14.82 -7.15
C VAL A 231 -6.46 15.50 -5.99
N VAL A 232 -7.13 14.73 -5.14
CA VAL A 232 -7.73 15.18 -3.87
C VAL A 232 -6.80 14.75 -2.74
N GLY A 233 -6.38 15.69 -1.90
CA GLY A 233 -5.40 15.46 -0.86
C GLY A 233 -5.92 15.72 0.55
N PHE A 234 -5.49 14.88 1.50
CA PHE A 234 -5.70 15.06 2.92
C PHE A 234 -4.41 14.78 3.70
N ILE A 235 -4.12 15.62 4.70
CA ILE A 235 -2.96 15.45 5.60
C ILE A 235 -3.45 15.33 7.04
N ALA A 236 -3.18 14.17 7.66
CA ALA A 236 -3.47 13.93 9.07
C ALA A 236 -2.44 14.57 10.01
N GLY A 237 -2.85 14.84 11.25
CA GLY A 237 -1.95 15.29 12.32
C GLY A 237 -1.85 16.80 12.49
N GLU A 238 -2.81 17.60 12.03
CA GLU A 238 -2.81 19.07 12.16
C GLU A 238 -2.63 19.57 13.61
N THR A 239 -3.22 18.86 14.58
CA THR A 239 -3.15 19.19 16.01
C THR A 239 -2.00 18.48 16.74
N ALA A 240 -1.12 17.80 16.01
CA ALA A 240 -0.04 17.04 16.62
C ALA A 240 1.01 17.97 17.26
N PRO A 241 1.44 17.70 18.52
CA PRO A 241 2.50 18.47 19.14
C PRO A 241 3.86 18.18 18.47
N LYS A 242 4.66 19.23 18.27
CA LYS A 242 6.02 19.09 17.71
C LYS A 242 6.87 18.09 18.51
N GLY A 243 7.65 17.27 17.80
CA GLY A 243 8.62 16.35 18.40
C GLY A 243 8.00 15.09 19.03
N ARG A 244 6.71 14.83 18.82
CA ARG A 244 6.08 13.57 19.23
C ARG A 244 5.64 12.75 18.02
N THR A 245 5.88 11.44 18.10
CA THR A 245 5.37 10.47 17.11
C THR A 245 3.87 10.28 17.31
N MET A 246 3.11 10.35 16.23
CA MET A 246 1.65 10.26 16.24
C MET A 246 1.15 9.01 15.50
N GLY A 247 1.10 7.88 16.22
CA GLY A 247 0.65 6.60 15.66
C GLY A 247 1.77 5.91 14.87
N HIS A 248 2.08 6.38 13.67
CA HIS A 248 3.16 5.83 12.84
C HIS A 248 4.54 6.34 13.25
N ALA A 249 5.56 5.48 13.12
CA ALA A 249 6.94 5.85 13.45
C ALA A 249 7.48 7.00 12.58
N GLY A 250 7.00 7.13 11.34
CA GLY A 250 7.31 8.24 10.42
C GLY A 250 6.52 9.53 10.66
N ALA A 251 5.45 9.49 11.46
CA ALA A 251 4.58 10.63 11.73
C ALA A 251 5.12 11.51 12.88
N ILE A 252 6.22 12.20 12.64
CA ILE A 252 6.87 13.10 13.58
C ILE A 252 7.30 14.38 12.87
N VAL A 253 6.94 15.54 13.44
CA VAL A 253 7.38 16.86 12.92
C VAL A 253 8.82 17.11 13.35
N GLY A 254 9.75 17.08 12.40
CA GLY A 254 11.17 17.35 12.60
C GLY A 254 11.58 18.77 12.20
N GLY A 255 10.81 19.41 11.32
CA GLY A 255 11.08 20.76 10.81
C GLY A 255 9.82 21.56 10.52
N ASP A 256 9.98 22.74 9.92
CA ASP A 256 8.83 23.61 9.60
C ASP A 256 8.11 23.18 8.30
N ASP A 257 8.79 22.45 7.43
CA ASP A 257 8.27 22.04 6.12
C ASP A 257 7.52 20.69 6.15
N ASP A 258 7.55 19.95 7.26
CA ASP A 258 6.92 18.65 7.43
C ASP A 258 5.69 18.67 8.35
N THR A 259 5.21 19.87 8.69
CA THR A 259 3.93 20.08 9.37
C THR A 259 2.75 19.83 8.42
N ALA A 260 1.57 19.54 8.97
CA ALA A 260 0.36 19.41 8.16
C ALA A 260 0.05 20.68 7.36
N GLU A 261 0.20 21.86 7.99
CA GLU A 261 -0.04 23.15 7.35
C GLU A 261 0.91 23.38 6.15
N ALA A 262 2.21 23.14 6.34
CA ALA A 262 3.21 23.30 5.28
C ALA A 262 2.92 22.36 4.09
N LYS A 263 2.62 21.10 4.37
CA LYS A 263 2.27 20.12 3.32
C LYS A 263 0.99 20.50 2.58
N LYS A 264 -0.09 20.87 3.29
CA LYS A 264 -1.35 21.36 2.69
C LYS A 264 -1.10 22.55 1.77
N ARG A 265 -0.28 23.52 2.20
CA ARG A 265 0.12 24.68 1.39
C ARG A 265 0.84 24.26 0.11
N ILE A 266 1.89 23.43 0.22
CA ILE A 266 2.65 22.94 -0.94
C ILE A 266 1.74 22.19 -1.91
N MET A 267 0.88 21.31 -1.41
CA MET A 267 -0.07 20.56 -2.22
C MET A 267 -1.02 21.48 -2.99
N SER A 268 -1.59 22.49 -2.32
CA SER A 268 -2.47 23.48 -2.95
C SER A 268 -1.76 24.30 -4.02
N GLU A 269 -0.51 24.75 -3.76
CA GLU A 269 0.34 25.48 -4.72
C GLU A 269 0.72 24.61 -5.95
N CYS A 270 0.67 23.29 -5.78
CA CYS A 270 0.88 22.32 -6.85
C CYS A 270 -0.41 21.92 -7.59
N GLY A 271 -1.57 22.49 -7.24
CA GLY A 271 -2.84 22.23 -7.92
C GLY A 271 -3.60 21.02 -7.40
N ILE A 272 -3.25 20.51 -6.23
CA ILE A 272 -3.98 19.45 -5.55
C ILE A 272 -5.16 20.05 -4.78
N HIS A 273 -6.33 19.41 -4.88
CA HIS A 273 -7.55 19.80 -4.17
C HIS A 273 -7.49 19.31 -2.73
N VAL A 274 -6.95 20.13 -1.82
CA VAL A 274 -6.80 19.78 -0.41
C VAL A 274 -8.12 19.94 0.34
N VAL A 275 -8.47 18.97 1.19
CA VAL A 275 -9.58 19.02 2.12
C VAL A 275 -9.07 19.11 3.56
N ASP A 276 -9.82 19.81 4.43
CA ASP A 276 -9.45 19.99 5.84
C ASP A 276 -9.96 18.85 6.73
N SER A 277 -11.04 18.21 6.33
CA SER A 277 -11.61 17.06 7.03
C SER A 277 -11.55 15.80 6.16
N PRO A 278 -11.15 14.63 6.72
CA PRO A 278 -11.22 13.38 5.97
C PRO A 278 -12.65 13.03 5.55
N ALA A 279 -13.68 13.53 6.26
CA ALA A 279 -15.09 13.33 5.92
C ALA A 279 -15.53 14.04 4.62
N GLU A 280 -14.70 14.93 4.06
CA GLU A 280 -15.00 15.68 2.83
C GLU A 280 -14.38 15.05 1.57
N ILE A 281 -13.56 14.02 1.73
CA ILE A 281 -12.82 13.40 0.61
C ILE A 281 -13.76 12.96 -0.51
N GLY A 282 -14.76 12.14 -0.19
CA GLY A 282 -15.69 11.63 -1.21
C GLY A 282 -16.46 12.71 -1.95
N LYS A 283 -16.94 13.74 -1.23
CA LYS A 283 -17.63 14.90 -1.82
C LYS A 283 -16.69 15.67 -2.77
N LYS A 284 -15.44 15.93 -2.32
CA LYS A 284 -14.45 16.65 -3.14
C LYS A 284 -14.10 15.86 -4.39
N VAL A 285 -13.95 14.54 -4.30
CA VAL A 285 -13.73 13.68 -5.47
C VAL A 285 -14.88 13.80 -6.46
N ALA A 286 -16.13 13.74 -6.00
CA ALA A 286 -17.30 13.92 -6.87
C ALA A 286 -17.32 15.31 -7.55
N GLU A 287 -16.95 16.37 -6.84
CA GLU A 287 -16.88 17.72 -7.38
C GLU A 287 -15.83 17.89 -8.50
N VAL A 288 -14.67 17.21 -8.39
CA VAL A 288 -13.57 17.40 -9.35
C VAL A 288 -13.62 16.46 -10.56
N ILE A 289 -14.39 15.38 -10.46
CA ILE A 289 -14.63 14.48 -11.61
C ILE A 289 -15.78 15.01 -12.48
N GLY A 290 -16.74 15.73 -11.89
CA GLY A 290 -17.92 16.31 -12.58
C GLY A 290 -19.09 15.35 -12.54
#